data_9956ce46b2180ad5d6f62a939b8970d7
#
_entry.id   9956ce46b2180ad5d6f62a939b8970d7
#
_cell.length_a   1.000
_cell.length_b   1.000
_cell.length_c   1.000
_cell.angle_alpha   90.00
_cell.angle_beta   90.00
_cell.angle_gamma   90.00
#
_symmetry.space_group_name_H-M   'P 1'
#
loop_
_entity.id
_entity.type
_entity.pdbx_description
1 polymer ?
#
loop_
_entity_poly.entity_id
_entity_poly.type
_entity_poly.pdbx_seq_one_letter_code
_entity_poly.pdbx_strand_id
1 'polypeptide(L)'
;MNKNKILVPLSNNSYEVTIKQGIINNIGEELTRIGINNDRKILIVSNKEISNLFGTKLLNSLKKYNFSAQIFNIKAGESHKNLASLSDIYNAAFEVGLDRNSLMIALGGGIVGDVTGFAAATWLR
;
A
#
# COMPACT_ATOMS: atom_id res chain seq x y z
N MET A 1 0.42 -25.10 9.96
CA MET A 1 -0.21 -24.39 8.85
C MET A 1 -0.98 -23.17 9.38
N ASN A 2 -0.72 -22.00 8.87
CA ASN A 2 -1.42 -20.79 9.32
C ASN A 2 -2.77 -20.70 8.61
N LYS A 3 -3.86 -20.91 9.35
CA LYS A 3 -5.24 -20.91 8.81
C LYS A 3 -5.68 -19.57 8.22
N ASN A 4 -4.93 -18.50 8.47
CA ASN A 4 -5.28 -17.15 8.04
C ASN A 4 -4.61 -16.73 6.72
N LYS A 5 -3.80 -17.61 6.15
CA LYS A 5 -3.03 -17.30 4.93
C LYS A 5 -3.41 -18.21 3.78
N ILE A 6 -3.62 -17.59 2.62
CA ILE A 6 -3.91 -18.30 1.38
C ILE A 6 -2.79 -17.97 0.40
N LEU A 7 -2.08 -18.99 -0.06
CA LEU A 7 -1.07 -18.80 -1.10
C LEU A 7 -1.75 -18.72 -2.47
N VAL A 8 -1.42 -17.68 -3.23
CA VAL A 8 -1.79 -17.61 -4.65
C VAL A 8 -0.56 -18.03 -5.45
N PRO A 9 -0.54 -19.26 -5.97
CA PRO A 9 0.62 -19.80 -6.65
C PRO A 9 0.71 -19.29 -8.08
N LEU A 10 1.75 -18.51 -8.35
CA LEU A 10 2.09 -18.05 -9.70
C LEU A 10 3.49 -18.55 -10.03
N SER A 11 3.78 -18.72 -11.31
CA SER A 11 5.06 -19.31 -11.76
C SER A 11 6.27 -18.53 -11.26
N ASN A 12 6.20 -17.20 -11.21
CA ASN A 12 7.35 -16.36 -10.87
C ASN A 12 7.14 -15.42 -9.69
N ASN A 13 5.91 -15.13 -9.29
CA ASN A 13 5.63 -14.12 -8.27
C ASN A 13 4.45 -14.56 -7.40
N SER A 14 4.56 -15.73 -6.78
CA SER A 14 3.57 -16.18 -5.81
C SER A 14 3.43 -15.19 -4.66
N TYR A 15 2.23 -14.98 -4.17
CA TYR A 15 1.97 -14.10 -3.04
C TYR A 15 0.96 -14.70 -2.08
N GLU A 16 0.92 -14.16 -0.87
CA GLU A 16 0.00 -14.59 0.17
C GLU A 16 -1.13 -13.58 0.35
N VAL A 17 -2.33 -14.08 0.54
CA VAL A 17 -3.48 -13.31 1.02
C VAL A 17 -3.68 -13.69 2.48
N THR A 18 -3.64 -12.71 3.36
CA THR A 18 -3.85 -12.92 4.79
C THR A 18 -5.19 -12.34 5.22
N ILE A 19 -6.03 -13.15 5.86
CA ILE A 19 -7.34 -12.73 6.35
C ILE A 19 -7.33 -12.91 7.88
N LYS A 20 -7.24 -11.78 8.58
CA LYS A 20 -7.15 -11.79 10.04
C LYS A 20 -7.69 -10.48 10.60
N GLN A 21 -8.48 -10.55 11.65
CA GLN A 21 -8.93 -9.37 12.37
C GLN A 21 -7.74 -8.64 13.00
N GLY A 22 -7.69 -7.31 12.84
CA GLY A 22 -6.65 -6.48 13.44
C GLY A 22 -5.30 -6.54 12.74
N ILE A 23 -5.20 -7.15 11.57
CA ILE A 23 -3.92 -7.32 10.85
C ILE A 23 -3.24 -6.00 10.52
N ILE A 24 -4.00 -4.91 10.39
CA ILE A 24 -3.43 -3.59 10.10
C ILE A 24 -2.40 -3.16 11.15
N ASN A 25 -2.53 -3.65 12.37
CA ASN A 25 -1.57 -3.38 13.43
C ASN A 25 -0.25 -4.15 13.28
N ASN A 26 -0.17 -5.07 12.34
CA ASN A 26 0.97 -5.96 12.13
C ASN A 26 1.64 -5.78 10.75
N ILE A 27 1.29 -4.72 10.00
CA ILE A 27 1.81 -4.55 8.63
C ILE A 27 3.32 -4.35 8.62
N GLY A 28 3.88 -3.57 9.55
CA GLY A 28 5.32 -3.40 9.65
C GLY A 28 6.05 -4.72 9.93
N GLU A 29 5.50 -5.54 10.81
CA GLU A 29 6.00 -6.88 11.07
C GLU A 29 5.96 -7.77 9.83
N GLU A 30 4.83 -7.77 9.12
CA GLU A 30 4.66 -8.57 7.90
C GLU A 30 5.62 -8.15 6.79
N LEU A 31 5.83 -6.85 6.58
CA LEU A 31 6.80 -6.37 5.60
C LEU A 31 8.21 -6.83 5.94
N THR A 32 8.58 -6.76 7.21
CA THR A 32 9.88 -7.24 7.69
C THR A 32 10.02 -8.74 7.48
N ARG A 33 8.97 -9.50 7.79
CA ARG A 33 8.96 -10.96 7.63
C ARG A 33 9.20 -11.39 6.19
N ILE A 34 8.62 -10.67 5.23
CA ILE A 34 8.79 -10.99 3.80
C ILE A 34 10.06 -10.41 3.18
N GLY A 35 10.93 -9.80 3.99
CA GLY A 35 12.25 -9.35 3.55
C GLY A 35 12.28 -7.93 3.00
N ILE A 36 11.27 -7.12 3.26
CA ILE A 36 11.27 -5.71 2.86
C ILE A 36 12.13 -4.91 3.84
N ASN A 37 13.17 -4.27 3.33
CA ASN A 37 14.05 -3.43 4.14
C ASN A 37 13.40 -2.09 4.48
N ASN A 38 13.68 -1.57 5.67
CA ASN A 38 13.09 -0.33 6.17
C ASN A 38 13.71 0.95 5.57
N ASP A 39 14.73 0.82 4.72
CA ASP A 39 15.28 1.94 3.94
C ASP A 39 14.43 2.31 2.73
N ARG A 40 13.45 1.48 2.37
CA ARG A 40 12.54 1.73 1.27
C ARG A 40 11.49 2.76 1.66
N LYS A 41 11.29 3.75 0.82
CA LYS A 41 10.22 4.74 0.99
C LYS A 41 8.87 4.11 0.69
N ILE A 42 7.86 4.53 1.44
CA ILE A 42 6.49 3.99 1.31
C ILE A 42 5.52 5.13 1.07
N LEU A 43 4.75 5.03 0.00
CA LEU A 43 3.57 5.85 -0.24
C LEU A 43 2.32 5.02 0.01
N ILE A 44 1.51 5.45 0.98
CA ILE A 44 0.21 4.85 1.24
C ILE A 44 -0.83 5.64 0.45
N VAL A 45 -1.55 4.96 -0.42
CA VAL A 45 -2.66 5.56 -1.17
C VAL A 45 -3.96 5.11 -0.54
N SER A 46 -4.81 6.07 -0.20
CA SER A 46 -6.10 5.82 0.44
C SER A 46 -7.13 6.83 -0.05
N ASN A 47 -8.24 6.93 0.61
CA ASN A 47 -9.15 8.07 0.53
C ASN A 47 -9.34 8.64 1.94
N LYS A 48 -9.88 9.85 2.02
CA LYS A 48 -9.97 10.58 3.30
C LYS A 48 -10.78 9.83 4.35
N GLU A 49 -11.88 9.21 3.96
CA GLU A 49 -12.74 8.45 4.87
C GLU A 49 -11.97 7.27 5.50
N ILE A 50 -11.32 6.48 4.69
CA ILE A 50 -10.59 5.29 5.14
C ILE A 50 -9.33 5.69 5.91
N SER A 51 -8.59 6.69 5.44
CA SER A 51 -7.37 7.14 6.13
C SER A 51 -7.68 7.75 7.50
N ASN A 52 -8.83 8.42 7.66
CA ASN A 52 -9.25 8.92 8.96
C ASN A 52 -9.53 7.78 9.95
N LEU A 53 -10.05 6.65 9.48
CA LEU A 53 -10.36 5.49 10.31
C LEU A 53 -9.12 4.63 10.63
N PHE A 54 -8.25 4.41 9.65
CA PHE A 54 -7.21 3.40 9.74
C PHE A 54 -5.78 3.91 9.50
N GLY A 55 -5.63 5.13 8.99
CA GLY A 55 -4.33 5.65 8.60
C GLY A 55 -3.32 5.70 9.73
N THR A 56 -3.73 6.16 10.90
CA THR A 56 -2.86 6.24 12.08
C THR A 56 -2.40 4.86 12.53
N LYS A 57 -3.30 3.88 12.53
CA LYS A 57 -2.95 2.49 12.90
C LYS A 57 -1.89 1.93 11.95
N LEU A 58 -2.06 2.16 10.64
CA LEU A 58 -1.09 1.71 9.64
C LEU A 58 0.25 2.41 9.81
N LEU A 59 0.26 3.74 9.95
CA LEU A 59 1.49 4.50 10.16
C LEU A 59 2.23 4.07 11.42
N ASN A 60 1.51 3.84 12.52
CA ASN A 60 2.11 3.38 13.77
C ASN A 60 2.71 1.98 13.63
N SER A 61 2.02 1.08 12.94
CA SER A 61 2.53 -0.25 12.65
C SER A 61 3.84 -0.21 11.86
N LEU A 62 3.89 0.65 10.83
CA LEU A 62 5.08 0.82 10.01
C LEU A 62 6.23 1.46 10.80
N LYS A 63 5.94 2.51 11.56
CA LYS A 63 6.93 3.22 12.37
C LYS A 63 7.58 2.32 13.42
N LYS A 64 6.83 1.40 13.99
CA LYS A 64 7.34 0.44 14.98
C LYS A 64 8.49 -0.40 14.44
N TYR A 65 8.55 -0.62 13.15
CA TYR A 65 9.61 -1.36 12.46
C TYR A 65 10.54 -0.44 11.66
N ASN A 66 10.54 0.86 12.00
CA ASN A 66 11.39 1.90 11.41
C ASN A 66 11.15 2.18 9.93
N PHE A 67 9.96 1.86 9.42
CA PHE A 67 9.54 2.28 8.10
C PHE A 67 9.10 3.74 8.12
N SER A 68 9.46 4.48 7.07
CA SER A 68 8.99 5.85 6.83
C SER A 68 7.93 5.81 5.75
N ALA A 69 6.73 6.28 6.06
CA ALA A 69 5.60 6.25 5.14
C ALA A 69 4.82 7.56 5.17
N GLN A 70 4.24 7.92 4.04
CA GLN A 70 3.35 9.07 3.90
C GLN A 70 2.04 8.62 3.28
N ILE A 71 0.94 9.27 3.66
CA ILE A 71 -0.38 8.97 3.13
C ILE A 71 -0.74 10.04 2.10
N PHE A 72 -1.22 9.57 0.95
CA PHE A 72 -1.86 10.39 -0.07
C PHE A 72 -3.29 9.90 -0.28
N ASN A 73 -4.25 10.81 -0.23
CA ASN A 73 -5.66 10.49 -0.40
C ASN A 73 -6.12 10.85 -1.81
N ILE A 74 -6.62 9.87 -2.55
CA ILE A 74 -7.37 10.11 -3.78
C ILE A 74 -8.83 10.39 -3.45
N LYS A 75 -9.56 10.97 -4.38
CA LYS A 75 -10.99 11.17 -4.22
C LYS A 75 -11.72 9.82 -4.22
N ALA A 76 -12.69 9.68 -3.31
CA ALA A 76 -13.48 8.44 -3.21
C ALA A 76 -14.53 8.34 -4.32
N GLY A 77 -14.92 7.10 -4.63
CA GLY A 77 -16.00 6.78 -5.54
C GLY A 77 -15.55 6.32 -6.92
N GLU A 78 -16.39 5.53 -7.58
CA GLU A 78 -16.12 4.91 -8.87
C GLU A 78 -15.83 5.94 -9.97
N SER A 79 -16.45 7.13 -9.89
CA SER A 79 -16.21 8.23 -10.82
C SER A 79 -14.76 8.74 -10.80
N HIS A 80 -14.03 8.46 -9.74
CA HIS A 80 -12.61 8.84 -9.59
C HIS A 80 -11.64 7.69 -9.90
N LYS A 81 -12.13 6.57 -10.39
CA LYS A 81 -11.31 5.50 -10.96
C LYS A 81 -10.94 5.88 -12.40
N ASN A 82 -10.00 6.82 -12.55
CA ASN A 82 -9.69 7.44 -13.83
C ASN A 82 -8.22 7.87 -13.91
N LEU A 83 -7.82 8.39 -15.07
CA LEU A 83 -6.46 8.83 -15.32
C LEU A 83 -6.05 10.05 -14.48
N ALA A 84 -7.00 10.90 -14.09
CA ALA A 84 -6.70 12.05 -13.24
C ALA A 84 -6.25 11.61 -11.85
N SER A 85 -6.91 10.63 -11.24
CA SER A 85 -6.49 10.04 -9.96
C SER A 85 -5.12 9.37 -10.07
N LEU A 86 -4.86 8.70 -11.19
CA LEU A 86 -3.55 8.10 -11.46
C LEU A 86 -2.45 9.16 -11.53
N SER A 87 -2.70 10.26 -12.24
CA SER A 87 -1.78 11.39 -12.33
C SER A 87 -1.50 12.00 -10.94
N ASP A 88 -2.51 12.11 -10.11
CA ASP A 88 -2.36 12.62 -8.75
C ASP A 88 -1.45 11.71 -7.91
N ILE A 89 -1.56 10.40 -8.08
CA ILE A 89 -0.67 9.45 -7.40
C ILE A 89 0.77 9.61 -7.90
N TYR A 90 0.98 9.78 -9.20
CA TYR A 90 2.32 10.01 -9.75
C TYR A 90 2.93 11.30 -9.19
N ASN A 91 2.17 12.36 -9.08
CA ASN A 91 2.64 13.61 -8.49
C ASN A 91 3.02 13.42 -7.03
N ALA A 92 2.20 12.71 -6.25
CA ALA A 92 2.52 12.39 -4.87
C ALA A 92 3.79 11.53 -4.75
N ALA A 93 3.93 10.54 -5.61
CA ALA A 93 5.11 9.68 -5.66
C ALA A 93 6.38 10.47 -5.96
N PHE A 94 6.28 11.41 -6.90
CA PHE A 94 7.39 12.30 -7.24
C PHE A 94 7.78 13.20 -6.06
N GLU A 95 6.81 13.82 -5.41
CA GLU A 95 7.06 14.70 -4.26
C GLU A 95 7.68 13.99 -3.07
N VAL A 96 7.26 12.76 -2.82
CA VAL A 96 7.84 11.92 -1.76
C VAL A 96 9.22 11.39 -2.15
N GLY A 97 9.54 11.40 -3.43
CA GLY A 97 10.81 10.89 -3.94
C GLY A 97 10.86 9.37 -4.04
N LEU A 98 9.74 8.74 -4.43
CA LEU A 98 9.74 7.30 -4.66
C LEU A 98 10.68 6.94 -5.81
N ASP A 99 11.47 5.90 -5.60
CA ASP A 99 12.33 5.30 -6.59
C ASP A 99 11.85 3.89 -6.95
N ARG A 100 12.66 3.16 -7.72
CA ARG A 100 12.30 1.80 -8.17
C ARG A 100 12.23 0.77 -7.03
N ASN A 101 12.88 1.06 -5.91
CA ASN A 101 12.88 0.19 -4.73
C ASN A 101 11.81 0.56 -3.71
N SER A 102 11.06 1.62 -3.97
CA SER A 102 10.01 2.09 -3.08
C SER A 102 8.78 1.19 -3.14
N LEU A 103 7.89 1.39 -2.19
CA LEU A 103 6.64 0.64 -2.06
C LEU A 103 5.44 1.57 -2.17
N MET A 104 4.38 1.07 -2.77
CA MET A 104 3.05 1.63 -2.63
C MET A 104 2.18 0.66 -1.84
N ILE A 105 1.44 1.18 -0.87
CA ILE A 105 0.46 0.42 -0.10
C ILE A 105 -0.92 0.99 -0.41
N ALA A 106 -1.83 0.16 -0.87
CA ALA A 106 -3.23 0.53 -1.05
C ALA A 106 -3.99 0.25 0.23
N LEU A 107 -4.55 1.29 0.84
CA LEU A 107 -5.38 1.19 2.04
C LEU A 107 -6.80 1.60 1.68
N GLY A 108 -7.67 0.64 1.40
CA GLY A 108 -9.03 0.92 1.00
C GLY A 108 -9.72 -0.24 0.32
N GLY A 109 -10.78 0.05 -0.38
CA GLY A 109 -11.52 -0.92 -1.17
C GLY A 109 -10.95 -1.15 -2.57
N GLY A 110 -11.76 -1.75 -3.45
CA GLY A 110 -11.34 -2.14 -4.78
C GLY A 110 -10.84 -0.99 -5.66
N ILE A 111 -11.47 0.19 -5.57
CA ILE A 111 -11.06 1.36 -6.35
C ILE A 111 -9.65 1.79 -5.97
N VAL A 112 -9.37 1.93 -4.68
CA VAL A 112 -8.04 2.29 -4.19
C VAL A 112 -7.02 1.25 -4.60
N GLY A 113 -7.35 -0.03 -4.44
CA GLY A 113 -6.48 -1.14 -4.84
C GLY A 113 -6.14 -1.13 -6.32
N ASP A 114 -7.15 -0.96 -7.17
CA ASP A 114 -6.98 -0.97 -8.63
C ASP A 114 -6.13 0.20 -9.12
N VAL A 115 -6.44 1.41 -8.67
CA VAL A 115 -5.70 2.61 -9.09
C VAL A 115 -4.27 2.59 -8.58
N THR A 116 -4.07 2.20 -7.33
CA THR A 116 -2.74 2.09 -6.73
C THR A 116 -1.91 1.01 -7.40
N GLY A 117 -2.50 -0.14 -7.68
CA GLY A 117 -1.82 -1.24 -8.37
C GLY A 117 -1.36 -0.83 -9.77
N PHE A 118 -2.21 -0.13 -10.51
CA PHE A 118 -1.83 0.39 -11.82
C PHE A 118 -0.71 1.43 -11.71
N ALA A 119 -0.80 2.34 -10.74
CA ALA A 119 0.24 3.33 -10.50
C ALA A 119 1.59 2.67 -10.17
N ALA A 120 1.58 1.69 -9.29
CA ALA A 120 2.79 0.96 -8.91
C ALA A 120 3.41 0.20 -10.10
N ALA A 121 2.57 -0.40 -10.94
CA ALA A 121 3.01 -1.14 -12.11
C ALA A 121 3.63 -0.24 -13.19
N THR A 122 3.27 1.04 -13.23
CA THR A 122 3.70 1.99 -14.27
C THR A 122 4.70 3.02 -13.78
N TRP A 123 4.87 3.19 -12.47
CA TRP A 123 5.82 4.15 -11.89
C TRP A 123 7.26 3.68 -12.13
N LEU A 124 8.05 4.51 -12.79
CA LEU A 124 9.48 4.28 -13.06
C LEU A 124 9.79 2.90 -13.69
N ARG A 125 8.94 2.45 -14.53
CA ARG A 125 9.15 1.19 -15.25
C ARG A 125 10.09 1.35 -16.42
#